data_b12d51315d7ee4a12f70a64a9dfa10e5
#
_entry.id   b12d51315d7ee4a12f70a64a9dfa10e5
#
_cell.length_a   1.000
_cell.length_b   1.000
_cell.length_c   1.000
_cell.angle_alpha   90.00
_cell.angle_beta   90.00
_cell.angle_gamma   90.00
#
_symmetry.space_group_name_H-M   'P 1'
#
loop_
_entity.id
_entity.type
_entity.pdbx_description
1 polymer ?
#
loop_
_entity_poly.entity_id
_entity_poly.type
_entity_poly.pdbx_seq_one_letter_code
_entity_poly.pdbx_strand_id
1 'polypeptide(L)' 'MENKKYSDIIADLRFTGNKLADCVDYANFESLERRKIREVIDILNNKVFEMEDSKNEEEYWS' A
#
# COMPACT_ATOMS: atom_id res chain seq x y z
N MET A 1 5.15 -14.82 17.43
CA MET A 1 4.98 -13.94 16.24
C MET A 1 5.59 -12.57 16.55
N GLU A 2 6.48 -12.14 15.70
CA GLU A 2 7.13 -10.86 15.91
C GLU A 2 6.22 -9.71 15.53
N ASN A 3 6.27 -8.66 16.34
CA ASN A 3 5.52 -7.45 16.05
C ASN A 3 6.32 -6.58 15.06
N LYS A 4 5.74 -6.36 13.90
CA LYS A 4 6.35 -5.45 12.94
C LYS A 4 6.14 -4.02 13.40
N LYS A 5 7.16 -3.22 13.22
CA LYS A 5 7.03 -1.79 13.47
C LYS A 5 6.13 -1.16 12.42
N TYR A 6 5.46 -0.09 12.80
CA TYR A 6 4.56 0.62 11.91
C TYR A 6 5.25 1.05 10.60
N SER A 7 6.48 1.54 10.72
CA SER A 7 7.26 1.95 9.55
C SER A 7 7.54 0.80 8.59
N ASP A 8 7.76 -0.41 9.13
CA ASP A 8 8.01 -1.59 8.30
C ASP A 8 6.76 -1.98 7.53
N ILE A 9 5.60 -1.90 8.17
CA ILE A 9 4.32 -2.21 7.52
C ILE A 9 4.04 -1.20 6.40
N ILE A 10 4.29 0.07 6.66
CA ILE A 10 4.11 1.13 5.66
C ILE A 10 5.01 0.88 4.46
N ALA A 11 6.28 0.54 4.69
CA ALA A 11 7.21 0.24 3.61
C ALA A 11 6.77 -0.97 2.80
N ASP A 12 6.29 -2.02 3.47
CA ASP A 12 5.79 -3.22 2.81
C ASP A 12 4.59 -2.91 1.93
N LEU A 13 3.66 -2.09 2.42
CA LEU A 13 2.48 -1.71 1.67
C LEU A 13 2.84 -0.90 0.43
N ARG A 14 3.76 0.04 0.57
CA ARG A 14 4.24 0.83 -0.57
C ARG A 14 4.90 -0.06 -1.61
N PHE A 15 5.75 -0.96 -1.16
CA PHE A 15 6.44 -1.90 -2.04
C PHE A 15 5.43 -2.76 -2.79
N THR A 16 4.45 -3.30 -2.08
CA THR A 16 3.40 -4.14 -2.67
C THR A 16 2.60 -3.37 -3.73
N GLY A 17 2.20 -2.15 -3.42
CA GLY A 17 1.47 -1.31 -4.35
C GLY A 17 2.26 -1.02 -5.61
N ASN A 18 3.54 -0.67 -5.47
CA ASN A 18 4.42 -0.39 -6.60
C ASN A 18 4.64 -1.62 -7.47
N LYS A 19 4.87 -2.77 -6.84
CA LYS A 19 5.04 -4.04 -7.56
C LYS A 19 3.78 -4.42 -8.32
N LEU A 20 2.62 -4.22 -7.70
CA LEU A 20 1.36 -4.53 -8.35
C LEU A 20 1.13 -3.61 -9.55
N ALA A 21 1.44 -2.34 -9.43
CA ALA A 21 1.32 -1.38 -10.53
C ALA A 21 2.22 -1.79 -11.70
N ASP A 22 3.46 -2.20 -11.42
CA ASP A 22 4.36 -2.69 -12.45
C ASP A 22 3.81 -3.94 -13.13
N CYS A 23 3.31 -4.88 -12.35
CA CYS A 23 2.75 -6.14 -12.88
C CYS A 23 1.57 -5.89 -13.81
N VAL A 24 0.75 -4.90 -13.52
CA VAL A 24 -0.39 -4.56 -14.37
C VAL A 24 0.05 -4.18 -15.78
N ASP A 25 1.18 -3.47 -15.90
CA ASP A 25 1.69 -3.05 -17.18
C ASP A 25 2.29 -4.21 -17.99
N TYR A 26 2.86 -5.21 -17.32
CA TYR A 26 3.56 -6.29 -18.00
C TYR A 26 2.70 -7.54 -18.26
N ALA A 27 1.64 -7.74 -17.52
CA ALA A 27 0.91 -9.01 -17.49
C ALA A 27 -0.34 -9.06 -18.34
N ASN A 28 -0.53 -8.24 -19.29
CA ASN A 28 -1.64 -8.34 -20.28
C ASN A 28 -3.02 -8.61 -19.67
N PHE A 29 -3.37 -7.87 -18.61
CA PHE A 29 -4.70 -7.98 -18.04
C PHE A 29 -5.76 -7.35 -18.93
N GLU A 30 -6.97 -7.90 -18.89
CA GLU A 30 -8.12 -7.31 -19.56
C GLU A 30 -8.56 -6.03 -18.86
N SER A 31 -9.33 -5.21 -19.57
CA SER A 31 -9.75 -3.90 -19.07
C SER A 31 -10.44 -3.96 -17.70
N LEU A 32 -11.33 -4.94 -17.52
CA LEU A 32 -12.05 -5.10 -16.26
C LEU A 32 -11.09 -5.49 -15.13
N GLU A 33 -10.15 -6.38 -15.43
CA GLU A 33 -9.16 -6.82 -14.47
C GLU A 33 -8.26 -5.66 -14.06
N ARG A 34 -7.82 -4.86 -15.01
CA ARG A 34 -7.00 -3.68 -14.74
C ARG A 34 -7.71 -2.70 -13.81
N ARG A 35 -9.01 -2.50 -14.04
CA ARG A 35 -9.80 -1.61 -13.21
C ARG A 35 -9.84 -2.10 -11.76
N LYS A 36 -10.10 -3.39 -11.56
CA LYS A 36 -10.14 -3.97 -10.22
C LYS A 36 -8.80 -3.90 -9.52
N ILE A 37 -7.73 -4.15 -10.25
CA ILE A 37 -6.38 -4.08 -9.68
C ILE A 37 -6.05 -2.64 -9.28
N ARG A 38 -6.43 -1.66 -10.09
CA ARG A 38 -6.23 -0.25 -9.75
C ARG A 38 -6.98 0.13 -8.48
N GLU A 39 -8.19 -0.39 -8.30
CA GLU A 39 -8.94 -0.16 -7.07
C GLU A 39 -8.19 -0.70 -5.86
N VAL A 40 -7.59 -1.88 -5.99
CA VAL A 40 -6.78 -2.46 -4.92
C VAL A 40 -5.55 -1.59 -4.64
N ILE A 41 -4.88 -1.12 -5.67
CA ILE A 41 -3.72 -0.23 -5.52
C ILE A 41 -4.12 1.05 -4.78
N ASP A 42 -5.26 1.61 -5.12
CA ASP A 42 -5.78 2.81 -4.44
C ASP A 42 -6.05 2.53 -2.96
N ILE A 43 -6.61 1.36 -2.66
CA ILE A 43 -6.86 0.96 -1.27
C ILE A 43 -5.54 0.87 -0.50
N LEU A 44 -4.52 0.28 -1.10
CA LEU A 44 -3.21 0.17 -0.46
C LEU A 44 -2.58 1.54 -0.22
N ASN A 45 -2.66 2.43 -1.20
CA ASN A 45 -2.13 3.77 -1.08
C ASN A 45 -2.85 4.57 0.00
N ASN A 46 -4.17 4.45 0.05
CA ASN A 46 -4.97 5.12 1.08
C ASN A 46 -4.63 4.59 2.46
N LYS A 47 -4.42 3.29 2.59
CA LYS A 47 -4.04 2.68 3.86
C LYS A 47 -2.67 3.18 4.32
N VAL A 48 -1.72 3.29 3.41
CA VAL A 48 -0.40 3.85 3.72
C VAL A 48 -0.55 5.28 4.24
N PHE A 49 -1.37 6.08 3.58
CA PHE A 49 -1.60 7.45 3.98
C PHE A 49 -2.19 7.55 5.39
N GLU A 50 -3.20 6.71 5.67
CA GLU A 50 -3.81 6.65 7.00
C GLU A 50 -2.80 6.24 8.06
N MET A 51 -1.97 5.25 7.76
CA MET A 51 -0.98 4.75 8.72
C MET A 51 0.11 5.78 8.98
N GLU A 52 0.52 6.52 7.98
CA GLU A 52 1.50 7.59 8.15
C GLU A 52 0.95 8.69 9.06
N ASP A 53 -0.32 9.00 8.88
CA ASP A 53 -0.99 9.99 9.70
C ASP A 53 -1.04 9.55 11.17
N SER A 54 -1.41 8.30 11.40
CA SER A 54 -1.45 7.72 12.75
C SER A 54 -0.06 7.65 13.38
N LYS A 55 0.94 7.32 12.59
CA LYS A 55 2.32 7.29 13.06
C LYS A 55 2.77 8.67 13.52
N ASN A 56 2.45 9.69 12.75
CA ASN A 56 2.80 11.06 13.10
C ASN A 56 2.13 11.49 14.40
N GLU A 57 0.88 11.09 14.61
CA GLU A 57 0.18 11.37 15.87
C GLU A 57 0.87 10.70 17.05
N GLU A 58 1.24 9.42 16.89
CA GLU A 58 1.93 8.68 17.94
C GLU A 58 3.26 9.34 18.29
N GLU A 59 4.03 9.74 17.32
CA GLU A 59 5.30 10.41 17.53
C GLU A 59 5.13 11.73 18.21
N TYR A 60 4.08 12.45 17.89
CA TYR A 60 3.78 13.75 18.47
C TYR A 60 3.46 13.63 19.98
N TRP A 61 2.70 12.59 20.33
CA TRP A 61 2.26 12.40 21.72
C TRP A 61 3.27 11.65 22.58
N SER A 62 4.21 10.99 22.00
CA SER A 62 5.23 10.28 22.77
C SER A 62 6.43 11.18 23.04
#